data_1ddfa6c6848ffd902f096d7d22ddd233
#
_entry.id   1ddfa6c6848ffd902f096d7d22ddd233
#
_cell.length_a   1.000
_cell.length_b   1.000
_cell.length_c   1.000
_cell.angle_alpha   90.00
_cell.angle_beta   90.00
_cell.angle_gamma   90.00
#
_symmetry.space_group_name_H-M   'P 1'
#
loop_
_entity.id
_entity.type
_entity.pdbx_description
1 polymer ?
#
loop_
_entity_poly.entity_id
_entity_poly.type
_entity_poly.pdbx_seq_one_letter_code
_entity_poly.pdbx_strand_id
1 'polypeptide(L)'
;MAQIILSFDISCEKLGYDEAGDLRRDLSKLLDKALRDAEAGKWAGGSCGLNTMEIFIRTDKPDAAIPIIKSALAGNRLLPLMKIQHPS
;
A
#
# COMPACT_ATOMS: atom_id res chain seq x y z
N MET A 1 -3.60 -2.05 -17.89
CA MET A 1 -3.06 -1.55 -16.63
C MET A 1 -2.49 -2.67 -15.80
N ALA A 2 -1.34 -2.44 -15.22
CA ALA A 2 -0.76 -3.38 -14.27
C ALA A 2 -1.36 -3.17 -12.88
N GLN A 3 -1.37 -4.21 -12.09
CA GLN A 3 -1.79 -4.15 -10.70
C GLN A 3 -0.60 -4.49 -9.80
N ILE A 4 -0.40 -3.68 -8.78
CA ILE A 4 0.61 -3.93 -7.77
C ILE A 4 -0.11 -4.23 -6.47
N ILE A 5 0.30 -5.28 -5.77
CA ILE A 5 -0.25 -5.61 -4.46
C ILE A 5 0.82 -5.29 -3.42
N LEU A 6 0.47 -4.41 -2.50
CA LEU A 6 1.32 -4.08 -1.35
C LEU A 6 0.83 -4.89 -0.16
N SER A 7 1.66 -5.82 0.29
CA SER A 7 1.30 -6.70 1.39
C SER A 7 2.14 -6.33 2.61
N PHE A 8 1.47 -6.17 3.75
CA PHE A 8 2.11 -5.78 5.00
C PHE A 8 1.86 -6.87 6.04
N ASP A 9 2.93 -7.36 6.65
CA ASP A 9 2.81 -8.29 7.77
C ASP A 9 2.66 -7.47 9.06
N ILE A 10 1.45 -7.43 9.58
CA ILE A 10 1.13 -6.66 10.78
C ILE A 10 1.02 -7.53 12.03
N SER A 11 1.47 -8.78 11.97
CA SER A 11 1.38 -9.70 13.10
C SER A 11 2.17 -9.20 14.31
N CYS A 12 3.25 -8.48 14.10
CA CYS A 12 4.08 -7.94 15.17
C CYS A 12 3.52 -6.64 15.76
N GLU A 13 2.55 -6.01 15.10
CA GLU A 13 2.02 -4.72 15.53
C GLU A 13 0.89 -4.85 16.56
N LYS A 14 0.37 -6.03 16.76
CA LYS A 14 -0.70 -6.32 17.73
C LYS A 14 -1.89 -5.38 17.59
N LEU A 15 -2.25 -5.08 16.35
CA LEU A 15 -3.37 -4.18 16.08
C LEU A 15 -4.68 -4.92 16.20
N GLY A 16 -5.69 -4.26 16.76
CA GLY A 16 -7.05 -4.74 16.70
C GLY A 16 -7.59 -4.65 15.28
N TYR A 17 -8.68 -5.34 15.02
CA TYR A 17 -9.29 -5.37 13.69
C TYR A 17 -9.63 -3.96 13.20
N ASP A 18 -10.23 -3.14 14.08
CA ASP A 18 -10.62 -1.78 13.74
C ASP A 18 -9.40 -0.89 13.49
N GLU A 19 -8.35 -1.05 14.30
CA GLU A 19 -7.12 -0.28 14.14
C GLU A 19 -6.43 -0.61 12.82
N ALA A 20 -6.41 -1.88 12.44
CA ALA A 20 -5.82 -2.29 11.16
C ALA A 20 -6.62 -1.71 9.99
N GLY A 21 -7.94 -1.69 10.09
CA GLY A 21 -8.79 -1.09 9.06
C GLY A 21 -8.57 0.41 8.91
N ASP A 22 -8.44 1.11 10.02
CA ASP A 22 -8.16 2.55 10.00
C ASP A 22 -6.79 2.84 9.41
N LEU A 23 -5.78 2.05 9.78
CA LEU A 23 -4.44 2.19 9.26
C LEU A 23 -4.40 1.95 7.74
N ARG A 24 -5.10 0.92 7.27
CA ARG A 24 -5.20 0.63 5.85
C ARG A 24 -5.84 1.80 5.10
N ARG A 25 -6.90 2.37 5.67
CA ARG A 25 -7.59 3.50 5.05
C ARG A 25 -6.66 4.71 4.94
N ASP A 26 -5.94 5.03 6.00
CA ASP A 26 -5.02 6.18 6.01
C ASP A 26 -3.89 5.98 4.99
N LEU A 27 -3.32 4.79 4.93
CA LEU A 27 -2.28 4.48 3.96
C LEU A 27 -2.82 4.52 2.53
N SER A 28 -4.04 4.03 2.33
CA SER A 28 -4.66 4.05 1.00
C SER A 28 -4.84 5.48 0.50
N LYS A 29 -5.29 6.39 1.36
CA LYS A 29 -5.45 7.79 1.01
C LYS A 29 -4.12 8.45 0.69
N LEU A 30 -3.11 8.18 1.51
CA LEU A 30 -1.77 8.73 1.32
C LEU A 30 -1.18 8.27 -0.02
N LEU A 31 -1.27 6.99 -0.31
CA LEU A 31 -0.72 6.42 -1.53
C LEU A 31 -1.50 6.88 -2.77
N ASP A 32 -2.83 6.93 -2.68
CA ASP A 32 -3.66 7.39 -3.78
C ASP A 32 -3.31 8.84 -4.15
N LYS A 33 -3.18 9.69 -3.15
CA LYS A 33 -2.81 11.09 -3.39
C LYS A 33 -1.42 11.19 -4.04
N ALA A 34 -0.43 10.48 -3.50
CA ALA A 34 0.92 10.53 -4.02
C ALA A 34 0.99 10.05 -5.47
N LEU A 35 0.28 8.97 -5.78
CA LEU A 35 0.28 8.40 -7.12
C LEU A 35 -0.48 9.28 -8.12
N ARG A 36 -1.61 9.85 -7.72
CA ARG A 36 -2.38 10.75 -8.58
C ARG A 36 -1.64 12.05 -8.85
N ASP A 37 -0.98 12.61 -7.85
CA ASP A 37 -0.20 13.84 -8.01
C ASP A 37 0.95 13.64 -8.99
N ALA A 38 1.52 12.44 -9.04
CA ALA A 38 2.60 12.09 -9.96
C ALA A 38 2.10 11.48 -11.28
N GLU A 39 0.79 11.33 -11.44
CA GLU A 39 0.18 10.67 -12.59
C GLU A 39 0.74 9.26 -12.82
N ALA A 40 1.05 8.56 -11.73
CA ALA A 40 1.71 7.25 -11.79
C ALA A 40 0.78 6.10 -11.43
N GLY A 41 -0.46 6.37 -11.07
CA GLY A 41 -1.40 5.31 -10.74
C GLY A 41 -2.51 5.76 -9.81
N LYS A 42 -3.23 4.79 -9.27
CA LYS A 42 -4.32 5.06 -8.34
C LYS A 42 -4.54 3.87 -7.42
N TRP A 43 -5.17 4.13 -6.28
CA TRP A 43 -5.62 3.09 -5.37
C TRP A 43 -6.81 2.36 -5.98
N ALA A 44 -6.80 1.03 -5.89
CA ALA A 44 -7.83 0.19 -6.51
C ALA A 44 -8.58 -0.70 -5.51
N GLY A 45 -8.22 -0.64 -4.25
CA GLY A 45 -8.87 -1.45 -3.23
C GLY A 45 -7.86 -2.01 -2.23
N GLY A 46 -8.33 -2.90 -1.37
CA GLY A 46 -7.47 -3.53 -0.39
C GLY A 46 -8.24 -4.52 0.46
N SER A 47 -7.52 -5.22 1.32
CA SER A 47 -8.13 -6.15 2.26
C SER A 47 -7.33 -6.16 3.56
N CYS A 48 -7.98 -6.63 4.62
CA CYS A 48 -7.38 -6.77 5.93
C CYS A 48 -7.68 -8.16 6.47
N GLY A 49 -6.64 -8.89 6.82
CA GLY A 49 -6.76 -10.15 7.53
C GLY A 49 -6.32 -10.00 8.99
N LEU A 50 -6.21 -11.11 9.70
CA LEU A 50 -5.80 -11.08 11.10
C LEU A 50 -4.36 -10.61 11.28
N ASN A 51 -3.47 -11.00 10.38
CA ASN A 51 -2.05 -10.72 10.52
C ASN A 51 -1.47 -10.02 9.29
N THR A 52 -2.28 -9.75 8.29
CA THR A 52 -1.82 -9.14 7.04
C THR A 52 -2.77 -8.04 6.59
N MET A 53 -2.21 -7.08 5.89
CA MET A 53 -2.97 -5.98 5.29
C MET A 53 -2.50 -5.85 3.85
N GLU A 54 -3.42 -5.72 2.93
CA GLU A 54 -3.08 -5.59 1.51
C GLU A 54 -3.70 -4.32 0.94
N ILE A 55 -2.94 -3.65 0.08
CA ILE A 55 -3.41 -2.48 -0.66
C ILE A 55 -3.15 -2.75 -2.13
N PHE A 56 -4.17 -2.56 -2.95
CA PHE A 56 -4.11 -2.79 -4.39
C PHE A 56 -3.96 -1.47 -5.12
N ILE A 57 -2.97 -1.39 -6.00
CA ILE A 57 -2.66 -0.19 -6.78
C ILE A 57 -2.74 -0.56 -8.26
N ARG A 58 -3.41 0.28 -9.04
CA ARG A 58 -3.42 0.16 -10.50
C ARG A 58 -2.52 1.23 -11.09
N THR A 59 -1.68 0.83 -12.02
CA THR A 59 -0.75 1.74 -12.67
C THR A 59 -0.40 1.26 -14.07
N ASP A 60 -0.20 2.21 -14.99
CA ASP A 60 0.36 1.92 -16.31
C ASP A 60 1.89 1.96 -16.28
N LYS A 61 2.45 2.45 -15.19
CA LYS A 61 3.89 2.67 -15.05
C LYS A 61 4.39 2.10 -13.73
N PRO A 62 4.42 0.76 -13.59
CA PRO A 62 4.81 0.17 -12.31
C PRO A 62 6.21 0.58 -11.86
N ASP A 63 7.15 0.74 -12.80
CA ASP A 63 8.52 1.15 -12.48
C ASP A 63 8.57 2.57 -11.90
N ALA A 64 7.63 3.43 -12.29
CA ALA A 64 7.55 4.78 -11.73
C ALA A 64 6.75 4.78 -10.43
N ALA A 65 5.74 3.92 -10.31
CA ALA A 65 4.87 3.88 -9.14
C ALA A 65 5.61 3.37 -7.90
N ILE A 66 6.47 2.38 -8.04
CA ILE A 66 7.16 1.76 -6.90
C ILE A 66 8.02 2.77 -6.13
N PRO A 67 8.89 3.58 -6.78
CA PRO A 67 9.64 4.61 -6.05
C PRO A 67 8.75 5.64 -5.37
N ILE A 68 7.62 5.99 -5.98
CA ILE A 68 6.67 6.93 -5.40
C ILE A 68 6.04 6.35 -4.13
N ILE A 69 5.66 5.08 -4.17
CA ILE A 69 5.11 4.38 -3.01
C ILE A 69 6.12 4.36 -1.87
N LYS A 70 7.36 3.99 -2.16
CA LYS A 70 8.42 3.95 -1.16
C LYS A 70 8.70 5.32 -0.57
N SER A 71 8.70 6.36 -1.40
CA SER A 71 8.91 7.72 -0.97
C SER A 71 7.76 8.21 -0.07
N ALA A 72 6.53 7.89 -0.44
CA ALA A 72 5.36 8.26 0.36
C ALA A 72 5.37 7.60 1.73
N LEU A 73 5.94 6.40 1.83
CA LEU A 73 6.02 5.66 3.08
C LEU A 73 7.34 5.89 3.82
N ALA A 74 8.23 6.74 3.31
CA ALA A 74 9.50 7.03 3.96
C ALA A 74 9.25 7.58 5.37
N GLY A 75 9.92 7.00 6.35
CA GLY A 75 9.69 7.34 7.76
C GLY A 75 8.50 6.65 8.40
N ASN A 76 7.69 5.93 7.63
CA ASN A 76 6.59 5.17 8.19
C ASN A 76 7.10 3.82 8.70
N ARG A 77 6.66 3.44 9.89
CA ARG A 77 7.11 2.18 10.52
C ARG A 77 6.71 0.93 9.73
N LEU A 78 5.73 1.05 8.84
CA LEU A 78 5.26 -0.08 8.05
C LEU A 78 6.09 -0.33 6.79
N LEU A 79 6.92 0.62 6.38
CA LEU A 79 7.72 0.45 5.17
C LEU A 79 8.59 -0.82 5.21
N PRO A 80 9.30 -1.14 6.30
CA PRO A 80 10.09 -2.37 6.36
C PRO A 80 9.26 -3.65 6.29
N LEU A 81 7.97 -3.57 6.59
CA LEU A 81 7.07 -4.72 6.59
C LEU A 81 6.41 -4.92 5.22
N MET A 82 6.60 -4.00 4.30
CA MET A 82 5.92 -4.03 3.01
C MET A 82 6.61 -4.99 2.05
N LYS A 83 5.79 -5.83 1.41
CA LYS A 83 6.21 -6.65 0.28
C LYS A 83 5.44 -6.20 -0.94
N ILE A 84 6.14 -6.00 -2.02
CA ILE A 84 5.53 -5.57 -3.29
C ILE A 84 5.40 -6.79 -4.19
N GLN A 85 4.18 -7.08 -4.61
CA GLN A 85 3.90 -8.17 -5.52
C GLN A 85 3.46 -7.60 -6.86
N HIS A 86 4.02 -8.15 -7.92
CA HIS A 86 3.66 -7.78 -9.29
C HIS A 86 2.97 -8.97 -9.93
N PRO A 87 1.65 -9.08 -9.86
CA PRO A 87 0.94 -10.09 -10.62
C PRO A 87 0.97 -9.67 -12.08
N SER A 88 1.78 -10.31 -12.81
CA SER A 88 1.87 -10.04 -14.25
C SER A 88 0.88 -10.89 -15.01
#